data_449df844d9c0e6a1dea51e51dc475e59
#
_entry.id   449df844d9c0e6a1dea51e51dc475e59
#
_cell.length_a   1.000
_cell.length_b   1.000
_cell.length_c   1.000
_cell.angle_alpha   90.00
_cell.angle_beta   90.00
_cell.angle_gamma   90.00
#
_symmetry.space_group_name_H-M   'P 1'
#
loop_
_entity.id
_entity.type
_entity.pdbx_description
1 polymer ?
#
loop_
_entity_poly.entity_id
_entity_poly.type
_entity_poly.pdbx_seq_one_letter_code
_entity_poly.pdbx_strand_id
1 'polypeptide(L)'
;MDKTVKIGMIQLRVEFHQPQKNLERAEQLVAQAVKQGAEICILPECLDLGWATPEAPSLAQPIPGDVSNCLCRIAREQKVWLVSGLTERDHDKLYNCALLICPEGKIRAKHRKINILTEVEYM
;
A
#
# COMPACT_ATOMS: atom_id res chain seq x y z
N MET A 1 -4.04 -32.26 9.08
CA MET A 1 -3.20 -31.22 9.67
C MET A 1 -3.74 -29.87 9.22
N ASP A 2 -4.12 -29.07 10.19
CA ASP A 2 -4.60 -27.73 9.89
C ASP A 2 -3.42 -26.87 9.44
N LYS A 3 -3.52 -26.32 8.23
CA LYS A 3 -2.59 -25.31 7.76
C LYS A 3 -3.07 -23.95 8.29
N THR A 4 -2.25 -23.32 9.09
CA THR A 4 -2.47 -21.93 9.51
C THR A 4 -1.57 -21.00 8.71
N VAL A 5 -2.07 -19.81 8.40
CA VAL A 5 -1.31 -18.72 7.78
C VAL A 5 -1.28 -17.57 8.76
N LYS A 6 -0.09 -17.06 9.05
CA LYS A 6 0.05 -15.91 9.94
C LYS A 6 -0.01 -14.61 9.15
N ILE A 7 -0.98 -13.80 9.47
CA ILE A 7 -1.21 -12.50 8.83
C ILE A 7 -0.74 -11.39 9.76
N GLY A 8 0.11 -10.49 9.27
CA GLY A 8 0.48 -9.26 9.93
C GLY A 8 -0.47 -8.14 9.53
N MET A 9 -1.37 -7.75 10.44
CA MET A 9 -2.22 -6.57 10.24
C MET A 9 -1.48 -5.35 10.76
N ILE A 10 -1.05 -4.49 9.85
CA ILE A 10 -0.19 -3.36 10.20
C ILE A 10 -1.02 -2.10 10.36
N GLN A 11 -1.11 -1.63 11.60
CA GLN A 11 -1.67 -0.33 11.93
C GLN A 11 -0.52 0.67 12.04
N LEU A 12 -0.48 1.62 11.13
CA LEU A 12 0.50 2.69 11.16
C LEU A 12 -0.18 4.04 11.04
N ARG A 13 0.46 5.06 11.59
CA ARG A 13 0.04 6.44 11.40
C ARG A 13 0.44 6.88 10.00
N VAL A 14 -0.56 7.16 9.17
CA VAL A 14 -0.36 7.79 7.86
C VAL A 14 -0.33 9.29 8.05
N GLU A 15 0.79 9.91 7.67
CA GLU A 15 0.93 11.38 7.66
C GLU A 15 0.58 11.90 6.27
N PHE A 16 -0.29 12.91 6.23
CA PHE A 16 -0.70 13.52 4.97
C PHE A 16 0.50 14.11 4.22
N HIS A 17 0.54 13.89 2.92
CA HIS A 17 1.53 14.41 1.99
C HIS A 17 2.99 14.02 2.33
N GLN A 18 3.18 12.93 3.07
CA GLN A 18 4.50 12.44 3.46
C GLN A 18 4.73 11.01 3.00
N PRO A 19 4.67 10.74 1.67
CA PRO A 19 4.77 9.36 1.17
C PRO A 19 6.07 8.68 1.59
N GLN A 20 7.18 9.41 1.58
CA GLN A 20 8.48 8.87 1.99
C GLN A 20 8.45 8.36 3.43
N LYS A 21 7.97 9.18 4.37
CA LYS A 21 7.89 8.81 5.79
C LYS A 21 6.92 7.65 6.02
N ASN A 22 5.79 7.68 5.32
CA ASN A 22 4.79 6.61 5.42
C ASN A 22 5.36 5.27 4.94
N LEU A 23 6.08 5.28 3.82
CA LEU A 23 6.72 4.08 3.27
C LEU A 23 7.85 3.57 4.17
N GLU A 24 8.68 4.44 4.73
CA GLU A 24 9.73 4.07 5.69
C GLU A 24 9.12 3.41 6.94
N ARG A 25 8.05 3.97 7.46
CA ARG A 25 7.31 3.41 8.61
C ARG A 25 6.69 2.07 8.28
N ALA A 26 6.11 1.95 7.09
CA ALA A 26 5.55 0.69 6.60
C ALA A 26 6.64 -0.40 6.51
N GLU A 27 7.78 -0.08 5.94
CA GLU A 27 8.91 -1.00 5.80
C GLU A 27 9.37 -1.54 7.16
N GLN A 28 9.52 -0.66 8.15
CA GLN A 28 9.90 -1.04 9.51
C GLN A 28 8.88 -1.99 10.16
N LEU A 29 7.59 -1.68 10.03
CA LEU A 29 6.53 -2.48 10.63
C LEU A 29 6.34 -3.83 9.91
N VAL A 30 6.50 -3.86 8.59
CA VAL A 30 6.51 -5.11 7.82
C VAL A 30 7.66 -6.01 8.28
N ALA A 31 8.87 -5.45 8.43
CA ALA A 31 10.02 -6.20 8.93
C ALA A 31 9.77 -6.79 10.32
N GLN A 32 9.13 -6.03 11.22
CA GLN A 32 8.75 -6.52 12.55
C GLN A 32 7.74 -7.66 12.48
N ALA A 33 6.72 -7.53 11.63
CA ALA A 33 5.70 -8.56 11.44
C ALA A 33 6.31 -9.86 10.88
N VAL A 34 7.17 -9.75 9.89
CA VAL A 34 7.88 -10.89 9.30
C VAL A 34 8.77 -11.58 10.34
N LYS A 35 9.44 -10.81 11.19
CA LYS A 35 10.25 -11.35 12.30
C LYS A 35 9.41 -12.15 13.29
N GLN A 36 8.11 -11.84 13.42
CA GLN A 36 7.14 -12.58 14.23
C GLN A 36 6.47 -13.73 13.47
N GLY A 37 6.88 -13.99 12.24
CA GLY A 37 6.43 -15.10 11.42
C GLY A 37 5.28 -14.78 10.46
N ALA A 38 4.97 -13.51 10.20
CA ALA A 38 3.96 -13.14 9.22
C ALA A 38 4.35 -13.60 7.82
N GLU A 39 3.42 -14.22 7.13
CA GLU A 39 3.54 -14.69 5.75
C GLU A 39 2.85 -13.72 4.77
N ILE A 40 1.86 -13.00 5.28
CA ILE A 40 1.13 -11.95 4.56
C ILE A 40 1.09 -10.73 5.48
N CYS A 41 1.46 -9.55 4.95
CA CYS A 41 1.29 -8.29 5.64
C CYS A 41 0.25 -7.42 4.93
N ILE A 42 -0.61 -6.79 5.71
CA ILE A 42 -1.68 -5.92 5.20
C ILE A 42 -1.43 -4.51 5.74
N LEU A 43 -1.22 -3.58 4.82
CA LEU A 43 -1.01 -2.15 5.07
C LEU A 43 -2.30 -1.37 4.84
N PRO A 44 -2.44 -0.17 5.41
CA PRO A 44 -3.67 0.61 5.33
C PRO A 44 -3.98 1.20 3.95
N GLU A 45 -5.21 1.70 3.82
CA GLU A 45 -5.73 2.46 2.68
C GLU A 45 -4.95 3.77 2.50
N CYS A 46 -4.72 4.18 1.24
CA CYS A 46 -4.05 5.44 0.90
C CYS A 46 -2.77 5.68 1.72
N LEU A 47 -1.96 4.65 1.85
CA LEU A 47 -0.74 4.65 2.66
C LEU A 47 0.22 5.79 2.31
N ASP A 48 0.28 6.15 1.04
CA ASP A 48 1.19 7.14 0.50
C ASP A 48 0.84 8.58 0.91
N LEU A 49 -0.39 9.01 0.64
CA LEU A 49 -0.78 10.42 0.78
C LEU A 49 -1.76 10.69 1.92
N GLY A 50 -2.41 9.65 2.43
CA GLY A 50 -3.54 9.76 3.34
C GLY A 50 -4.87 9.79 2.60
N TRP A 51 -5.92 9.32 3.26
CA TRP A 51 -7.27 9.27 2.70
C TRP A 51 -7.87 10.67 2.60
N ALA A 52 -8.56 10.95 1.49
CA ALA A 52 -9.30 12.19 1.25
C ALA A 52 -8.44 13.46 1.36
N THR A 53 -7.20 13.39 0.85
CA THR A 53 -6.31 14.56 0.86
C THR A 53 -6.51 15.44 -0.37
N PRO A 54 -6.70 16.77 -0.19
CA PRO A 54 -6.85 17.71 -1.30
C PRO A 54 -5.65 17.76 -2.25
N GLU A 55 -4.47 17.44 -1.77
CA GLU A 55 -3.23 17.47 -2.54
C GLU A 55 -2.99 16.22 -3.37
N ALA A 56 -3.84 15.19 -3.24
CA ALA A 56 -3.71 13.96 -4.03
C ALA A 56 -3.60 14.22 -5.55
N PRO A 57 -4.33 15.17 -6.14
CA PRO A 57 -4.19 15.46 -7.57
C PRO A 57 -2.78 15.86 -8.02
N SER A 58 -2.01 16.50 -7.15
CA SER A 58 -0.65 16.95 -7.49
C SER A 58 0.44 15.95 -7.11
N LEU A 59 0.18 15.04 -6.17
CA LEU A 59 1.19 14.17 -5.56
C LEU A 59 1.07 12.70 -5.95
N ALA A 60 -0.11 12.27 -6.39
CA ALA A 60 -0.35 10.88 -6.74
C ALA A 60 0.54 10.39 -7.87
N GLN A 61 1.01 9.16 -7.74
CA GLN A 61 1.92 8.52 -8.68
C GLN A 61 1.21 7.47 -9.54
N PRO A 62 1.73 7.20 -10.75
CA PRO A 62 1.22 6.08 -11.54
C PRO A 62 1.62 4.73 -10.94
N ILE A 63 0.97 3.67 -11.41
CA ILE A 63 1.37 2.29 -11.15
C ILE A 63 1.70 1.62 -12.51
N PRO A 64 2.94 1.18 -12.74
CA PRO A 64 4.11 1.30 -11.85
C PRO A 64 4.62 2.72 -11.70
N GLY A 65 5.18 3.01 -10.53
CA GLY A 65 5.76 4.30 -10.18
C GLY A 65 6.51 4.20 -8.86
N ASP A 66 6.98 5.33 -8.33
CA ASP A 66 7.87 5.34 -7.17
C ASP A 66 7.26 4.64 -5.95
N VAL A 67 5.99 4.89 -5.64
CA VAL A 67 5.32 4.28 -4.48
C VAL A 67 5.17 2.77 -4.68
N SER A 68 4.62 2.33 -5.80
CA SER A 68 4.43 0.90 -6.07
C SER A 68 5.76 0.15 -6.17
N ASN A 69 6.79 0.77 -6.76
CA ASN A 69 8.12 0.18 -6.83
C ASN A 69 8.75 -0.01 -5.45
N CYS A 70 8.54 0.95 -4.54
CA CYS A 70 8.98 0.83 -3.15
C CYS A 70 8.27 -0.33 -2.44
N LEU A 71 6.95 -0.45 -2.59
CA LEU A 71 6.18 -1.55 -2.02
C LEU A 71 6.62 -2.92 -2.58
N CYS A 72 6.88 -3.00 -3.88
CA CYS A 72 7.43 -4.21 -4.51
C CYS A 72 8.80 -4.58 -3.95
N ARG A 73 9.66 -3.59 -3.71
CA ARG A 73 10.95 -3.80 -3.09
C ARG A 73 10.81 -4.34 -1.66
N ILE A 74 9.94 -3.76 -0.86
CA ILE A 74 9.67 -4.21 0.52
C ILE A 74 9.21 -5.68 0.52
N ALA A 75 8.25 -6.04 -0.33
CA ALA A 75 7.76 -7.41 -0.44
C ALA A 75 8.88 -8.39 -0.80
N ARG A 76 9.73 -8.03 -1.75
CA ARG A 76 10.86 -8.85 -2.21
C ARG A 76 11.94 -9.00 -1.14
N GLU A 77 12.36 -7.92 -0.51
CA GLU A 77 13.41 -7.95 0.52
C GLU A 77 12.98 -8.71 1.77
N GLN A 78 11.72 -8.56 2.17
CA GLN A 78 11.14 -9.26 3.33
C GLN A 78 10.61 -10.66 2.98
N LYS A 79 10.56 -11.02 1.70
CA LYS A 79 10.04 -12.32 1.22
C LYS A 79 8.62 -12.60 1.74
N VAL A 80 7.75 -11.62 1.66
CA VAL A 80 6.40 -11.65 2.22
C VAL A 80 5.39 -11.25 1.16
N TRP A 81 4.18 -11.83 1.23
CA TRP A 81 3.03 -11.30 0.52
C TRP A 81 2.63 -9.96 1.14
N LEU A 82 2.41 -8.96 0.32
CA LEU A 82 2.07 -7.62 0.77
C LEU A 82 0.79 -7.15 0.11
N VAL A 83 -0.17 -6.73 0.94
CA VAL A 83 -1.36 -6.01 0.49
C VAL A 83 -1.22 -4.57 0.94
N SER A 84 -1.35 -3.62 0.03
CA SER A 84 -1.23 -2.20 0.38
C SER A 84 -2.21 -1.34 -0.40
N GLY A 85 -2.82 -0.39 0.29
CA GLY A 85 -3.54 0.71 -0.32
C GLY A 85 -2.60 1.84 -0.75
N LEU A 86 -2.91 2.50 -1.85
CA LEU A 86 -2.22 3.70 -2.33
C LEU A 86 -3.13 4.51 -3.24
N THR A 87 -2.72 5.74 -3.52
CA THR A 87 -3.41 6.61 -4.47
C THR A 87 -2.78 6.47 -5.85
N GLU A 88 -3.54 5.97 -6.82
CA GLU A 88 -3.08 5.79 -8.20
C GLU A 88 -3.45 6.99 -9.05
N ARG A 89 -2.49 7.49 -9.83
CA ARG A 89 -2.77 8.39 -10.95
C ARG A 89 -2.75 7.57 -12.24
N ASP A 90 -3.84 7.64 -12.98
CA ASP A 90 -3.93 7.09 -14.34
C ASP A 90 -4.37 8.20 -15.28
N HIS A 91 -3.42 8.77 -16.03
CA HIS A 91 -3.60 9.96 -16.87
C HIS A 91 -4.09 11.16 -16.01
N ASP A 92 -5.30 11.63 -16.25
CA ASP A 92 -5.94 12.75 -15.54
C ASP A 92 -6.84 12.33 -14.38
N LYS A 93 -6.92 11.02 -14.11
CA LYS A 93 -7.80 10.45 -13.08
C LYS A 93 -7.02 9.90 -11.89
N LEU A 94 -7.67 9.97 -10.73
CA LEU A 94 -7.16 9.40 -9.48
C LEU A 94 -8.04 8.22 -9.06
N TYR A 95 -7.41 7.25 -8.44
CA TYR A 95 -8.08 6.08 -7.90
C TYR A 95 -7.54 5.73 -6.52
N ASN A 96 -8.44 5.39 -5.63
CA ASN A 96 -8.13 4.72 -4.38
C ASN A 96 -7.91 3.23 -4.72
N CYS A 97 -6.67 2.79 -4.61
CA CYS A 97 -6.22 1.53 -5.18
C CYS A 97 -5.64 0.62 -4.10
N ALA A 98 -5.77 -0.68 -4.28
CA ALA A 98 -5.10 -1.69 -3.49
C ALA A 98 -4.29 -2.62 -4.40
N LEU A 99 -3.11 -2.99 -3.95
CA LEU A 99 -2.21 -3.91 -4.63
C LEU A 99 -2.02 -5.19 -3.82
N LEU A 100 -1.97 -6.32 -4.49
CA LEU A 100 -1.44 -7.57 -3.97
C LEU A 100 -0.08 -7.81 -4.63
N ILE A 101 0.95 -7.91 -3.81
CA ILE A 101 2.34 -8.09 -4.25
C ILE A 101 2.87 -9.40 -3.68
N CYS A 102 3.48 -10.23 -4.53
CA CYS A 102 4.06 -11.50 -4.11
C CYS A 102 5.48 -11.33 -3.53
N PRO A 103 6.01 -12.38 -2.84
CA PRO A 103 7.35 -12.34 -2.25
C PRO A 103 8.50 -12.10 -3.24
N GLU A 104 8.27 -12.28 -4.53
CA GLU A 104 9.23 -11.96 -5.58
C GLU A 104 9.19 -10.47 -5.98
N GLY A 105 8.33 -9.67 -5.36
CA GLY A 105 8.18 -8.25 -5.63
C GLY A 105 7.43 -7.92 -6.90
N LYS A 106 6.50 -8.80 -7.30
CA LYS A 106 5.65 -8.60 -8.49
C LYS A 106 4.21 -8.32 -8.08
N ILE A 107 3.59 -7.35 -8.73
CA ILE A 107 2.17 -7.06 -8.56
C ILE A 107 1.37 -8.22 -9.18
N ARG A 108 0.54 -8.88 -8.38
CA ARG A 108 -0.31 -9.99 -8.80
C ARG A 108 -1.75 -9.59 -9.03
N ALA A 109 -2.21 -8.57 -8.32
CA ALA A 109 -3.55 -8.03 -8.49
C ALA A 109 -3.56 -6.55 -8.15
N LYS A 110 -4.43 -5.82 -8.82
CA LYS A 110 -4.74 -4.41 -8.56
C LYS A 110 -6.25 -4.25 -8.52
N HIS A 111 -6.74 -3.59 -7.49
CA HIS A 111 -8.15 -3.27 -7.34
C HIS A 111 -8.32 -1.77 -7.14
N ARG A 112 -9.21 -1.16 -7.89
CA ARG A 112 -9.65 0.23 -7.72
C ARG A 112 -10.96 0.23 -6.94
N LYS A 113 -11.02 1.02 -5.88
CA LYS A 113 -12.22 1.16 -5.05
C LYS A 113 -13.43 1.55 -5.92
N ILE A 114 -14.52 0.82 -5.79
CA ILE A 114 -15.73 1.00 -6.62
C ILE A 114 -16.62 2.07 -6.01
N ASN A 115 -16.87 1.97 -4.69
CA ASN A 115 -17.80 2.85 -3.98
C ASN A 115 -17.00 3.93 -3.23
N ILE A 116 -16.56 4.95 -3.94
CA ILE A 116 -15.89 6.11 -3.37
C ILE A 116 -16.91 7.08 -2.74
N LEU A 117 -16.45 7.83 -1.73
CA LEU A 117 -17.23 8.94 -1.17
C LEU A 117 -16.94 10.20 -1.98
N THR A 118 -17.70 10.39 -3.04
CA THR A 118 -17.49 11.47 -4.03
C THR A 118 -17.47 12.88 -3.46
N GLU A 119 -18.05 13.07 -2.27
CA GLU A 119 -18.09 14.36 -1.58
C GLU A 119 -16.79 14.71 -0.85
N VAL A 120 -15.95 13.71 -0.58
CA VAL A 120 -14.71 13.89 0.22
C VAL A 120 -13.47 13.28 -0.44
N GLU A 121 -13.61 12.23 -1.25
CA GLU A 121 -12.49 11.66 -2.00
C GLU A 121 -12.32 12.42 -3.32
N TYR A 122 -11.13 12.89 -3.60
CA TYR A 122 -10.78 13.67 -4.81
C TYR A 122 -10.44 12.76 -5.99
N MET A 123 -11.27 11.76 -6.22
CA MET A 123 -11.01 10.67 -7.19
C MET A 123 -12.11 10.56 -8.27
#